data_7fc07ffe42f6d803bfdb3a380d05265f
#
_entry.id   7fc07ffe42f6d803bfdb3a380d05265f
#
_cell.length_a   1.000
_cell.length_b   1.000
_cell.length_c   1.000
_cell.angle_alpha   90.00
_cell.angle_beta   90.00
_cell.angle_gamma   90.00
#
_symmetry.space_group_name_H-M   'P 1'
#
loop_
_entity.id
_entity.type
_entity.pdbx_description
1 polymer ?
#
loop_
_entity_poly.entity_id
_entity_poly.type
_entity_poly.pdbx_seq_one_letter_code
_entity_poly.pdbx_strand_id
1 'polypeptide(L)'
;MELTLLGTGAPEGLPRPDCPCASCATAVGDEARAATAVLVDGALLLDLTPGPAFAAARAGRSIAGVRQVLLSHPHDGPAVEFPAGLPAPVRVPDGRELAVISGHRIRAVALDAPGTGYEVTAADGERLLYLPPGAAPAGLNGPGPGPDRPGGPYDMVLLDVLGRPDALARLRSAGAVTATTDVLAVHLDHDVPPGRELHRQLAAAGARTVPDGTTLVVGDYHAVPDLPRRTLVLGGARSGKSVEAERRLESFPDVLYVATGGTRPGDADWAARVALHRERRPGSWRTAETTDLVPLLAAEGPPLLLDCLSLWLTDAMDSVGAWDDESWADGGADALAARVAELVAAVRATPRTVVVVSNEVGSGVVPATASGRRFRDELGRLNTMVAGECEHVLLVVAGQALTLR
;
A
#
# COMPACT_ATOMS: atom_id res chain seq x y z
N MET A 1 -25.98 5.79 2.92
CA MET A 1 -25.73 5.48 1.46
C MET A 1 -25.31 4.04 1.34
N GLU A 2 -26.03 3.24 0.56
CA GLU A 2 -25.73 1.82 0.34
C GLU A 2 -24.99 1.63 -0.98
N LEU A 3 -23.89 0.88 -0.99
CA LEU A 3 -23.10 0.56 -2.17
C LEU A 3 -23.13 -0.93 -2.45
N THR A 4 -23.47 -1.32 -3.68
CA THR A 4 -23.28 -2.70 -4.15
C THR A 4 -22.16 -2.72 -5.21
N LEU A 5 -21.06 -3.42 -4.92
CA LEU A 5 -19.92 -3.58 -5.82
C LEU A 5 -20.27 -4.66 -6.86
N LEU A 6 -20.74 -4.27 -8.04
CA LEU A 6 -21.10 -5.22 -9.10
C LEU A 6 -19.87 -5.88 -9.72
N GLY A 7 -18.72 -5.21 -9.64
CA GLY A 7 -17.41 -5.68 -10.01
C GLY A 7 -16.35 -4.86 -9.25
N THR A 8 -15.15 -5.43 -9.07
CA THR A 8 -14.04 -4.83 -8.32
C THR A 8 -12.70 -4.94 -9.05
N GLY A 9 -12.71 -5.51 -10.26
CA GLY A 9 -11.52 -5.72 -11.10
C GLY A 9 -11.19 -4.55 -12.02
N ALA A 10 -10.03 -4.65 -12.68
CA ALA A 10 -9.62 -3.77 -13.76
C ALA A 10 -10.65 -3.79 -14.93
N PRO A 11 -10.56 -2.85 -15.88
CA PRO A 11 -11.53 -2.79 -17.00
C PRO A 11 -11.67 -4.09 -17.79
N GLU A 12 -10.62 -4.87 -17.95
CA GLU A 12 -10.64 -6.17 -18.60
C GLU A 12 -11.09 -7.33 -17.68
N GLY A 13 -11.27 -7.05 -16.40
CA GLY A 13 -11.54 -8.04 -15.36
C GLY A 13 -10.31 -8.84 -14.93
N LEU A 14 -10.52 -9.75 -13.99
CA LEU A 14 -9.53 -10.70 -13.49
C LEU A 14 -10.22 -12.08 -13.35
N PRO A 15 -9.80 -13.14 -14.05
CA PRO A 15 -8.65 -13.19 -14.96
C PRO A 15 -8.86 -12.38 -16.24
N ARG A 16 -7.77 -11.86 -16.81
CA ARG A 16 -7.81 -11.29 -18.16
C ARG A 16 -7.96 -12.40 -19.19
N PRO A 17 -8.81 -12.21 -20.21
CA PRO A 17 -8.88 -13.15 -21.33
C PRO A 17 -7.49 -13.40 -21.93
N ASP A 18 -7.19 -14.66 -22.23
CA ASP A 18 -5.93 -15.10 -22.87
C ASP A 18 -4.62 -14.76 -22.13
N CYS A 19 -4.68 -14.38 -20.86
CA CYS A 19 -3.49 -14.13 -20.04
C CYS A 19 -3.05 -15.39 -19.26
N PRO A 20 -1.85 -15.95 -19.53
CA PRO A 20 -1.38 -17.17 -18.87
C PRO A 20 -0.61 -16.91 -17.56
N CYS A 21 -0.60 -15.68 -17.02
CA CYS A 21 0.13 -15.36 -15.81
C CYS A 21 -0.44 -16.08 -14.58
N ALA A 22 0.38 -16.17 -13.52
CA ALA A 22 0.00 -16.88 -12.30
C ALA A 22 -1.24 -16.29 -11.64
N SER A 23 -1.40 -14.96 -11.62
CA SER A 23 -2.59 -14.30 -11.06
C SER A 23 -3.85 -14.68 -11.83
N CYS A 24 -3.83 -14.62 -13.16
CA CYS A 24 -4.97 -15.02 -13.99
C CYS A 24 -5.27 -16.51 -13.87
N ALA A 25 -4.24 -17.37 -13.80
CA ALA A 25 -4.42 -18.82 -13.69
C ALA A 25 -5.05 -19.24 -12.34
N THR A 26 -4.92 -18.43 -11.31
CA THR A 26 -5.42 -18.71 -9.96
C THR A 26 -6.66 -17.90 -9.56
N ALA A 27 -7.04 -16.90 -10.36
CA ALA A 27 -8.23 -16.07 -10.11
C ALA A 27 -9.52 -16.82 -10.40
N VAL A 28 -10.01 -17.58 -9.42
CA VAL A 28 -11.24 -18.38 -9.48
C VAL A 28 -12.12 -18.11 -8.26
N GLY A 29 -13.42 -18.35 -8.36
CA GLY A 29 -14.36 -18.11 -7.26
C GLY A 29 -14.37 -16.62 -6.84
N ASP A 30 -14.16 -16.34 -5.56
CA ASP A 30 -14.17 -14.99 -5.00
C ASP A 30 -12.96 -14.14 -5.42
N GLU A 31 -11.93 -14.75 -5.99
CA GLU A 31 -10.78 -14.04 -6.56
C GLU A 31 -11.01 -13.58 -8.00
N ALA A 32 -12.00 -14.14 -8.71
CA ALA A 32 -12.40 -13.65 -10.02
C ALA A 32 -13.18 -12.35 -9.88
N ARG A 33 -12.82 -11.34 -10.67
CA ARG A 33 -13.35 -9.99 -10.55
C ARG A 33 -13.78 -9.45 -11.91
N ALA A 34 -15.03 -9.03 -12.01
CA ALA A 34 -15.51 -8.30 -13.17
C ALA A 34 -15.01 -6.84 -13.14
N ALA A 35 -15.06 -6.15 -14.27
CA ALA A 35 -14.75 -4.72 -14.32
C ALA A 35 -15.51 -3.95 -13.25
N THR A 36 -14.82 -3.00 -12.60
CA THR A 36 -15.40 -2.24 -11.50
C THR A 36 -16.64 -1.48 -11.93
N ALA A 37 -17.73 -1.71 -11.20
CA ALA A 37 -18.97 -0.94 -11.31
C ALA A 37 -19.66 -0.91 -9.94
N VAL A 38 -20.21 0.24 -9.58
CA VAL A 38 -20.79 0.48 -8.26
C VAL A 38 -22.23 0.96 -8.39
N LEU A 39 -23.16 0.22 -7.80
CA LEU A 39 -24.56 0.63 -7.69
C LEU A 39 -24.77 1.31 -6.34
N VAL A 40 -25.16 2.59 -6.36
CA VAL A 40 -25.41 3.43 -5.17
C VAL A 40 -26.90 3.57 -4.96
N ASP A 41 -27.41 3.18 -3.80
CA ASP A 41 -28.81 3.22 -3.36
C ASP A 41 -29.81 2.71 -4.41
N GLY A 42 -29.37 1.77 -5.27
CA GLY A 42 -30.17 1.24 -6.37
C GLY A 42 -30.56 2.24 -7.47
N ALA A 43 -30.06 3.48 -7.42
CA ALA A 43 -30.50 4.58 -8.27
C ALA A 43 -29.39 5.21 -9.13
N LEU A 44 -28.14 5.18 -8.68
CA LEU A 44 -26.96 5.68 -9.39
C LEU A 44 -26.01 4.53 -9.70
N LEU A 45 -25.54 4.45 -10.94
CA LEU A 45 -24.54 3.49 -11.36
C LEU A 45 -23.26 4.22 -11.77
N LEU A 46 -22.15 3.91 -11.10
CA LEU A 46 -20.82 4.40 -11.41
C LEU A 46 -20.08 3.31 -12.19
N ASP A 47 -19.68 3.62 -13.40
CA ASP A 47 -19.10 2.75 -14.41
C ASP A 47 -19.95 1.51 -14.74
N LEU A 48 -19.47 0.70 -15.68
CA LEU A 48 -20.16 -0.46 -16.19
C LEU A 48 -19.29 -1.70 -16.10
N THR A 49 -19.91 -2.80 -15.66
CA THR A 49 -19.33 -4.14 -15.72
C THR A 49 -20.00 -4.94 -16.84
N PRO A 50 -19.36 -5.97 -17.42
CA PRO A 50 -20.03 -6.86 -18.37
C PRO A 50 -21.30 -7.48 -17.79
N GLY A 51 -22.41 -7.39 -18.51
CA GLY A 51 -23.70 -7.91 -18.08
C GLY A 51 -24.23 -7.33 -16.76
N PRO A 52 -24.35 -6.00 -16.61
CA PRO A 52 -24.62 -5.34 -15.33
C PRO A 52 -25.94 -5.77 -14.70
N ALA A 53 -26.95 -6.14 -15.48
CA ALA A 53 -28.19 -6.69 -14.95
C ALA A 53 -27.97 -8.06 -14.28
N PHE A 54 -27.13 -8.92 -14.86
CA PHE A 54 -26.81 -10.21 -14.29
C PHE A 54 -25.93 -10.08 -13.04
N ALA A 55 -24.94 -9.17 -13.08
CA ALA A 55 -24.09 -8.86 -11.92
C ALA A 55 -24.94 -8.37 -10.74
N ALA A 56 -25.88 -7.45 -10.97
CA ALA A 56 -26.81 -6.98 -9.95
C ALA A 56 -27.70 -8.11 -9.41
N ALA A 57 -28.26 -8.94 -10.30
CA ALA A 57 -29.11 -10.07 -9.88
C ALA A 57 -28.35 -11.07 -9.01
N ARG A 58 -27.08 -11.36 -9.31
CA ARG A 58 -26.21 -12.20 -8.46
C ARG A 58 -25.96 -11.57 -7.07
N ALA A 59 -25.91 -10.25 -6.99
CA ALA A 59 -25.81 -9.51 -5.74
C ALA A 59 -27.15 -9.36 -5.00
N GLY A 60 -28.22 -9.99 -5.49
CA GLY A 60 -29.58 -9.83 -4.94
C GLY A 60 -30.18 -8.45 -5.18
N ARG A 61 -29.71 -7.72 -6.20
CA ARG A 61 -30.13 -6.37 -6.54
C ARG A 61 -30.74 -6.28 -7.94
N SER A 62 -31.36 -5.15 -8.24
CA SER A 62 -31.94 -4.84 -9.55
C SER A 62 -31.43 -3.49 -10.04
N ILE A 63 -31.10 -3.39 -11.32
CA ILE A 63 -30.76 -2.13 -11.96
C ILE A 63 -31.98 -1.39 -12.52
N ALA A 64 -33.18 -1.91 -12.39
CA ALA A 64 -34.41 -1.26 -12.89
C ALA A 64 -34.69 0.09 -12.21
N GLY A 65 -34.15 0.32 -11.01
CA GLY A 65 -34.21 1.56 -10.27
C GLY A 65 -33.23 2.63 -10.73
N VAL A 66 -32.25 2.29 -11.56
CA VAL A 66 -31.18 3.22 -11.95
C VAL A 66 -31.76 4.38 -12.76
N ARG A 67 -31.45 5.59 -12.31
CA ARG A 67 -31.89 6.88 -12.91
C ARG A 67 -30.73 7.65 -13.53
N GLN A 68 -29.50 7.32 -13.15
CA GLN A 68 -28.29 7.96 -13.64
C GLN A 68 -27.16 6.93 -13.78
N VAL A 69 -26.44 7.00 -14.91
CA VAL A 69 -25.18 6.27 -15.14
C VAL A 69 -24.09 7.31 -15.35
N LEU A 70 -22.98 7.18 -14.61
CA LEU A 70 -21.80 8.02 -14.75
C LEU A 70 -20.61 7.16 -15.14
N LEU A 71 -19.82 7.63 -16.10
CA LEU A 71 -18.59 6.99 -16.51
C LEU A 71 -17.39 7.79 -15.99
N SER A 72 -16.49 7.12 -15.30
CA SER A 72 -15.27 7.73 -14.75
C SER A 72 -14.12 7.74 -15.78
N HIS A 73 -14.08 6.78 -16.71
CA HIS A 73 -13.02 6.60 -17.70
C HIS A 73 -13.59 6.15 -19.05
N PRO A 74 -12.82 6.24 -20.16
CA PRO A 74 -13.20 5.64 -21.41
C PRO A 74 -13.38 4.12 -21.26
N HIS A 75 -14.52 3.60 -21.72
CA HIS A 75 -14.75 2.16 -21.82
C HIS A 75 -14.29 1.69 -23.19
N ASP A 76 -12.96 1.66 -23.41
CA ASP A 76 -12.34 1.26 -24.68
C ASP A 76 -12.06 -0.26 -24.74
N GLY A 77 -12.47 -0.99 -23.69
CA GLY A 77 -12.35 -2.45 -23.59
C GLY A 77 -13.33 -3.21 -24.49
N PRO A 78 -13.35 -4.55 -24.46
CA PRO A 78 -14.32 -5.36 -25.19
C PRO A 78 -15.71 -4.83 -24.84
N ALA A 79 -16.45 -4.44 -25.89
CA ALA A 79 -17.64 -3.61 -25.82
C ALA A 79 -18.55 -4.01 -24.64
N VAL A 80 -18.57 -3.20 -23.60
CA VAL A 80 -19.59 -3.32 -22.56
C VAL A 80 -20.89 -2.98 -23.23
N GLU A 81 -21.68 -4.00 -23.53
CA GLU A 81 -22.99 -3.82 -24.12
C GLU A 81 -23.83 -2.97 -23.17
N PHE A 82 -24.27 -1.81 -23.65
CA PHE A 82 -25.08 -0.92 -22.83
C PHE A 82 -26.50 -1.51 -22.76
N PRO A 83 -26.98 -1.96 -21.57
CA PRO A 83 -28.27 -2.62 -21.47
C PRO A 83 -29.41 -1.70 -21.89
N ALA A 84 -30.32 -2.22 -22.71
CA ALA A 84 -31.56 -1.54 -23.05
C ALA A 84 -32.31 -1.20 -21.73
N GLY A 85 -32.73 0.06 -21.59
CA GLY A 85 -33.50 0.52 -20.43
C GLY A 85 -32.69 1.23 -19.36
N LEU A 86 -31.36 1.23 -19.40
CA LEU A 86 -30.56 2.14 -18.59
C LEU A 86 -30.54 3.55 -19.21
N PRO A 87 -30.46 4.62 -18.38
CA PRO A 87 -30.23 5.96 -18.86
C PRO A 87 -28.90 6.07 -19.61
N ALA A 88 -28.84 6.91 -20.64
CA ALA A 88 -27.59 7.17 -21.34
C ALA A 88 -26.49 7.63 -20.35
N PRO A 89 -25.28 7.07 -20.44
CA PRO A 89 -24.20 7.46 -19.54
C PRO A 89 -23.78 8.90 -19.77
N VAL A 90 -23.46 9.60 -18.70
CA VAL A 90 -22.94 10.97 -18.71
C VAL A 90 -21.59 11.05 -18.03
N ARG A 91 -20.83 12.07 -18.40
CA ARG A 91 -19.66 12.53 -17.65
C ARG A 91 -19.95 13.93 -17.13
N VAL A 92 -19.63 14.14 -15.86
CA VAL A 92 -19.71 15.47 -15.27
C VAL A 92 -18.38 16.17 -15.52
N PRO A 93 -18.33 17.36 -16.12
CA PRO A 93 -17.08 18.10 -16.30
C PRO A 93 -16.43 18.45 -14.95
N ASP A 94 -15.11 18.50 -14.92
CA ASP A 94 -14.32 18.80 -13.72
C ASP A 94 -14.81 20.04 -12.98
N GLY A 95 -14.90 19.92 -11.65
CA GLY A 95 -15.36 20.98 -10.78
C GLY A 95 -16.88 21.30 -10.88
N ARG A 96 -17.62 20.59 -11.74
CA ARG A 96 -19.07 20.74 -11.82
C ARG A 96 -19.78 19.82 -10.84
N GLU A 97 -20.96 20.25 -10.42
CA GLU A 97 -21.86 19.49 -9.55
C GLU A 97 -23.14 19.12 -10.29
N LEU A 98 -23.61 17.92 -10.08
CA LEU A 98 -24.87 17.38 -10.57
C LEU A 98 -25.71 16.95 -9.36
N ALA A 99 -26.89 17.54 -9.20
CA ALA A 99 -27.89 17.01 -8.28
C ALA A 99 -28.78 16.01 -9.01
N VAL A 100 -28.87 14.79 -8.48
CA VAL A 100 -29.66 13.72 -9.08
C VAL A 100 -30.99 13.53 -8.35
N ILE A 101 -31.99 12.99 -9.05
CA ILE A 101 -33.36 12.80 -8.55
C ILE A 101 -33.38 11.93 -7.28
N SER A 102 -32.39 11.06 -7.09
CA SER A 102 -32.22 10.24 -5.88
C SER A 102 -31.80 11.01 -4.64
N GLY A 103 -31.60 12.33 -4.74
CA GLY A 103 -31.19 13.19 -3.62
C GLY A 103 -29.68 13.30 -3.43
N HIS A 104 -28.87 12.53 -4.17
CA HIS A 104 -27.41 12.63 -4.13
C HIS A 104 -26.92 13.89 -4.83
N ARG A 105 -25.83 14.46 -4.32
CA ARG A 105 -25.02 15.48 -5.00
C ARG A 105 -23.75 14.84 -5.48
N ILE A 106 -23.44 15.01 -6.75
CA ILE A 106 -22.27 14.42 -7.40
C ILE A 106 -21.38 15.55 -7.88
N ARG A 107 -20.15 15.58 -7.40
CA ARG A 107 -19.13 16.53 -7.84
C ARG A 107 -18.04 15.81 -8.60
N ALA A 108 -17.67 16.34 -9.77
CA ALA A 108 -16.53 15.85 -10.52
C ALA A 108 -15.21 16.33 -9.88
N VAL A 109 -14.28 15.41 -9.72
CA VAL A 109 -12.94 15.64 -9.16
C VAL A 109 -11.92 15.53 -10.29
N ALA A 110 -11.13 16.60 -10.48
CA ALA A 110 -10.06 16.62 -11.46
C ALA A 110 -8.95 15.62 -11.11
N LEU A 111 -8.40 14.96 -12.13
CA LEU A 111 -7.40 13.91 -12.02
C LEU A 111 -6.11 14.26 -12.78
N ASP A 112 -5.03 13.58 -12.44
CA ASP A 112 -3.73 13.68 -13.14
C ASP A 112 -3.62 12.73 -14.35
N ALA A 113 -4.67 11.97 -14.63
CA ALA A 113 -4.80 11.04 -15.75
C ALA A 113 -6.15 11.26 -16.47
N PRO A 114 -6.32 10.77 -17.71
CA PRO A 114 -7.60 10.86 -18.40
C PRO A 114 -8.72 10.15 -17.62
N GLY A 115 -9.82 10.87 -17.39
CA GLY A 115 -10.96 10.37 -16.63
C GLY A 115 -11.57 11.44 -15.74
N THR A 116 -12.53 11.04 -14.90
CA THR A 116 -13.21 11.91 -13.95
C THR A 116 -13.41 11.14 -12.66
N GLY A 117 -12.90 11.66 -11.53
CA GLY A 117 -13.27 11.16 -10.21
C GLY A 117 -14.65 11.69 -9.81
N TYR A 118 -15.37 10.96 -8.99
CA TYR A 118 -16.69 11.37 -8.50
C TYR A 118 -16.73 11.38 -6.97
N GLU A 119 -16.99 12.54 -6.43
CA GLU A 119 -17.46 12.70 -5.05
C GLU A 119 -18.99 12.57 -5.05
N VAL A 120 -19.54 11.67 -4.27
CA VAL A 120 -20.96 11.47 -4.08
C VAL A 120 -21.30 11.79 -2.63
N THR A 121 -22.20 12.74 -2.42
CA THR A 121 -22.70 13.10 -1.09
C THR A 121 -24.18 12.73 -1.00
N ALA A 122 -24.53 11.93 -0.01
CA ALA A 122 -25.92 11.58 0.28
C ALA A 122 -26.65 12.70 1.02
N ALA A 123 -27.97 12.61 1.10
CA ALA A 123 -28.82 13.62 1.73
C ALA A 123 -28.54 13.78 3.25
N ASP A 124 -28.11 12.72 3.92
CA ASP A 124 -27.70 12.67 5.34
C ASP A 124 -26.27 13.14 5.59
N GLY A 125 -25.52 13.44 4.50
CA GLY A 125 -24.18 13.99 4.57
C GLY A 125 -23.04 12.98 4.43
N GLU A 126 -23.32 11.69 4.32
CA GLU A 126 -22.30 10.65 4.04
C GLU A 126 -21.62 10.91 2.71
N ARG A 127 -20.29 10.72 2.66
CA ARG A 127 -19.43 11.11 1.55
C ARG A 127 -18.61 9.94 1.03
N LEU A 128 -18.77 9.68 -0.25
CA LEU A 128 -18.02 8.71 -1.02
C LEU A 128 -17.11 9.41 -2.04
N LEU A 129 -15.86 8.96 -2.17
CA LEU A 129 -15.02 9.29 -3.32
C LEU A 129 -14.80 8.03 -4.17
N TYR A 130 -15.02 8.13 -5.46
CA TYR A 130 -14.75 7.09 -6.45
C TYR A 130 -13.75 7.60 -7.48
N LEU A 131 -12.61 6.90 -7.62
CA LEU A 131 -11.56 7.23 -8.58
C LEU A 131 -11.44 6.14 -9.65
N PRO A 132 -11.22 6.49 -10.93
CA PRO A 132 -10.99 5.52 -12.00
C PRO A 132 -9.62 4.84 -11.87
N PRO A 133 -9.41 3.73 -12.63
CA PRO A 133 -8.15 2.99 -12.60
C PRO A 133 -6.95 3.89 -12.98
N GLY A 134 -5.83 3.68 -12.32
CA GLY A 134 -4.57 4.34 -12.63
C GLY A 134 -4.54 5.86 -12.41
N ALA A 135 -5.54 6.47 -11.77
CA ALA A 135 -5.67 7.91 -11.61
C ALA A 135 -5.53 8.35 -10.15
N ALA A 136 -4.99 9.55 -9.96
CA ALA A 136 -4.92 10.22 -8.66
C ALA A 136 -5.50 11.63 -8.76
N PRO A 137 -6.08 12.17 -7.65
CA PRO A 137 -6.64 13.51 -7.66
C PRO A 137 -5.58 14.56 -7.98
N ALA A 138 -5.90 15.49 -8.90
CA ALA A 138 -5.10 16.65 -9.21
C ALA A 138 -5.45 17.81 -8.25
N GLY A 139 -4.45 18.62 -7.89
CA GLY A 139 -4.69 19.86 -7.13
C GLY A 139 -5.04 19.69 -5.64
N LEU A 140 -4.83 18.49 -5.07
CA LEU A 140 -4.95 18.26 -3.63
C LEU A 140 -3.69 18.69 -2.86
N ASN A 141 -3.03 19.76 -3.28
CA ASN A 141 -1.78 20.22 -2.69
C ASN A 141 -2.07 21.08 -1.46
N GLY A 142 -1.76 20.57 -0.26
CA GLY A 142 -1.73 21.31 1.00
C GLY A 142 -2.69 20.78 2.08
N PRO A 143 -2.29 20.89 3.36
CA PRO A 143 -3.14 20.54 4.49
C PRO A 143 -4.21 21.64 4.70
N GLY A 144 -5.46 21.22 4.88
CA GLY A 144 -6.53 22.08 5.35
C GLY A 144 -7.76 22.17 4.44
N PRO A 145 -8.91 22.54 5.00
CA PRO A 145 -10.10 22.87 4.22
C PRO A 145 -9.84 24.16 3.44
N GLY A 146 -9.67 24.05 2.12
CA GLY A 146 -9.66 25.21 1.23
C GLY A 146 -11.09 25.60 0.84
N PRO A 147 -11.32 26.81 0.31
CA PRO A 147 -12.64 27.24 -0.16
C PRO A 147 -13.24 26.34 -1.24
N ASP A 148 -12.43 25.52 -1.88
CA ASP A 148 -12.83 24.54 -2.88
C ASP A 148 -13.05 23.12 -2.33
N ARG A 149 -12.95 22.93 -1.02
CA ARG A 149 -13.22 21.66 -0.33
C ARG A 149 -14.30 21.83 0.74
N PRO A 150 -15.57 21.86 0.38
CA PRO A 150 -16.61 21.73 1.38
C PRO A 150 -16.60 20.31 1.95
N GLY A 151 -16.39 20.17 3.26
CA GLY A 151 -16.97 19.05 3.98
C GLY A 151 -16.06 17.98 4.57
N GLY A 152 -14.82 18.23 4.99
CA GLY A 152 -14.08 17.27 5.84
C GLY A 152 -13.59 16.01 5.10
N PRO A 153 -13.17 14.94 5.83
CA PRO A 153 -12.75 13.68 5.23
C PRO A 153 -13.91 12.92 4.57
N TYR A 154 -13.59 12.00 3.68
CA TYR A 154 -14.55 11.03 3.15
C TYR A 154 -14.82 9.93 4.17
N ASP A 155 -16.06 9.42 4.18
CA ASP A 155 -16.41 8.22 4.96
C ASP A 155 -15.91 6.95 4.25
N MET A 156 -15.96 6.95 2.92
CA MET A 156 -15.48 5.84 2.10
C MET A 156 -14.77 6.34 0.84
N VAL A 157 -13.70 5.64 0.44
CA VAL A 157 -12.95 5.92 -0.80
C VAL A 157 -12.73 4.61 -1.57
N LEU A 158 -13.11 4.60 -2.84
CA LEU A 158 -12.85 3.52 -3.79
C LEU A 158 -11.78 3.96 -4.79
N LEU A 159 -10.65 3.24 -4.84
CA LEU A 159 -9.54 3.60 -5.73
C LEU A 159 -8.64 2.40 -6.04
N ASP A 160 -7.77 2.56 -7.03
CA ASP A 160 -6.69 1.64 -7.36
C ASP A 160 -5.52 1.80 -6.37
N VAL A 161 -5.60 1.09 -5.23
CA VAL A 161 -4.62 1.23 -4.13
C VAL A 161 -3.24 0.70 -4.51
N LEU A 162 -3.17 -0.41 -5.24
CA LEU A 162 -1.89 -1.09 -5.54
C LEU A 162 -1.27 -0.61 -6.85
N GLY A 163 -2.07 -0.25 -7.85
CA GLY A 163 -1.58 0.33 -9.10
C GLY A 163 -1.21 1.82 -8.96
N ARG A 164 -1.86 2.54 -8.01
CA ARG A 164 -1.62 3.97 -7.76
C ARG A 164 -1.57 4.31 -6.26
N PRO A 165 -0.57 3.78 -5.53
CA PRO A 165 -0.44 4.02 -4.08
C PRO A 165 -0.26 5.50 -3.74
N ASP A 166 0.32 6.31 -4.64
CA ASP A 166 0.44 7.75 -4.48
C ASP A 166 -0.92 8.49 -4.44
N ALA A 167 -1.98 7.92 -5.04
CA ALA A 167 -3.33 8.48 -4.93
C ALA A 167 -3.80 8.51 -3.46
N LEU A 168 -3.62 7.39 -2.75
CA LEU A 168 -3.95 7.30 -1.33
C LEU A 168 -3.05 8.20 -0.47
N ALA A 169 -1.75 8.29 -0.79
CA ALA A 169 -0.82 9.18 -0.11
C ALA A 169 -1.24 10.66 -0.26
N ARG A 170 -1.65 11.10 -1.46
CA ARG A 170 -2.15 12.46 -1.71
C ARG A 170 -3.43 12.74 -0.93
N LEU A 171 -4.38 11.82 -0.90
CA LEU A 171 -5.62 11.96 -0.14
C LEU A 171 -5.36 12.09 1.36
N ARG A 172 -4.42 11.31 1.91
CA ARG A 172 -3.98 11.39 3.31
C ARG A 172 -3.29 12.72 3.61
N SER A 173 -2.36 13.14 2.76
CA SER A 173 -1.67 14.44 2.89
C SER A 173 -2.65 15.61 2.92
N ALA A 174 -3.73 15.49 2.16
CA ALA A 174 -4.79 16.49 2.07
C ALA A 174 -5.82 16.43 3.21
N GLY A 175 -5.70 15.45 4.14
CA GLY A 175 -6.71 15.22 5.17
C GLY A 175 -8.07 14.72 4.64
N ALA A 176 -8.13 14.29 3.38
CA ALA A 176 -9.34 13.76 2.76
C ALA A 176 -9.58 12.27 3.15
N VAL A 177 -8.53 11.56 3.53
CA VAL A 177 -8.56 10.21 4.10
C VAL A 177 -7.91 10.25 5.48
N THR A 178 -8.62 9.73 6.47
CA THR A 178 -8.18 9.64 7.87
C THR A 178 -8.23 8.19 8.36
N ALA A 179 -7.93 7.96 9.62
CA ALA A 179 -8.03 6.63 10.23
C ALA A 179 -9.48 6.06 10.26
N THR A 180 -10.48 6.93 10.15
CA THR A 180 -11.90 6.54 10.16
C THR A 180 -12.47 6.37 8.76
N THR A 181 -11.72 6.67 7.71
CA THR A 181 -12.16 6.49 6.32
C THR A 181 -12.02 5.03 5.92
N ASP A 182 -13.10 4.42 5.41
CA ASP A 182 -13.04 3.09 4.81
C ASP A 182 -12.41 3.19 3.40
N VAL A 183 -11.24 2.58 3.23
CA VAL A 183 -10.50 2.59 1.96
C VAL A 183 -10.68 1.24 1.27
N LEU A 184 -11.46 1.23 0.19
CA LEU A 184 -11.69 0.05 -0.63
C LEU A 184 -10.82 0.06 -1.89
N ALA A 185 -10.04 -1.00 -2.05
CA ALA A 185 -9.32 -1.26 -3.27
C ALA A 185 -10.27 -1.85 -4.33
N VAL A 186 -10.38 -1.15 -5.44
CA VAL A 186 -11.08 -1.55 -6.67
C VAL A 186 -10.11 -1.46 -7.85
N HIS A 187 -10.54 -1.81 -9.05
CA HIS A 187 -9.70 -1.88 -10.26
C HIS A 187 -8.52 -2.87 -10.12
N LEU A 188 -8.73 -3.93 -9.36
CA LEU A 188 -7.70 -4.95 -9.12
C LEU A 188 -7.37 -5.69 -10.42
N ASP A 189 -6.09 -5.62 -10.82
CA ASP A 189 -5.60 -6.18 -12.08
C ASP A 189 -4.76 -7.45 -11.83
N HIS A 190 -4.29 -8.06 -12.90
CA HIS A 190 -3.49 -9.28 -12.87
C HIS A 190 -2.04 -9.06 -12.38
N ASP A 191 -1.61 -7.81 -12.30
CA ASP A 191 -0.30 -7.43 -11.75
C ASP A 191 -0.25 -7.49 -10.22
N VAL A 192 -1.42 -7.58 -9.56
CA VAL A 192 -1.49 -7.73 -8.11
C VAL A 192 -1.30 -9.20 -7.69
N PRO A 193 -0.72 -9.47 -6.52
CA PRO A 193 -0.60 -10.82 -6.02
C PRO A 193 -1.98 -11.41 -5.70
N PRO A 194 -2.22 -12.70 -5.96
CA PRO A 194 -3.51 -13.32 -5.68
C PRO A 194 -3.71 -13.67 -4.18
N GLY A 195 -4.95 -13.86 -3.78
CA GLY A 195 -5.34 -14.47 -2.53
C GLY A 195 -4.86 -13.72 -1.27
N ARG A 196 -4.34 -14.47 -0.31
CA ARG A 196 -3.94 -13.93 1.00
C ARG A 196 -2.88 -12.83 0.92
N GLU A 197 -2.04 -12.86 -0.09
CA GLU A 197 -1.00 -11.85 -0.30
C GLU A 197 -1.61 -10.50 -0.68
N LEU A 198 -2.65 -10.50 -1.52
CA LEU A 198 -3.40 -9.30 -1.86
C LEU A 198 -3.97 -8.63 -0.59
N HIS A 199 -4.69 -9.41 0.22
CA HIS A 199 -5.29 -8.89 1.45
C HIS A 199 -4.25 -8.33 2.43
N ARG A 200 -3.08 -8.98 2.52
CA ARG A 200 -1.99 -8.52 3.36
C ARG A 200 -1.37 -7.21 2.87
N GLN A 201 -1.16 -7.06 1.56
CA GLN A 201 -0.63 -5.82 1.00
C GLN A 201 -1.62 -4.65 1.16
N LEU A 202 -2.91 -4.90 0.94
CA LEU A 202 -3.94 -3.91 1.16
C LEU A 202 -4.03 -3.50 2.64
N ALA A 203 -4.01 -4.47 3.55
CA ALA A 203 -4.01 -4.18 4.99
C ALA A 203 -2.80 -3.32 5.40
N ALA A 204 -1.60 -3.60 4.86
CA ALA A 204 -0.42 -2.78 5.10
C ALA A 204 -0.58 -1.33 4.58
N ALA A 205 -1.36 -1.13 3.52
CA ALA A 205 -1.73 0.19 3.02
C ALA A 205 -2.90 0.82 3.79
N GLY A 206 -3.49 0.15 4.77
CA GLY A 206 -4.71 0.60 5.45
C GLY A 206 -5.94 0.57 4.56
N ALA A 207 -6.01 -0.42 3.69
CA ALA A 207 -7.10 -0.64 2.75
C ALA A 207 -7.59 -2.09 2.83
N ARG A 208 -8.74 -2.35 2.24
CA ARG A 208 -9.31 -3.69 2.09
C ARG A 208 -9.93 -3.85 0.72
N THR A 209 -10.24 -5.06 0.33
CA THR A 209 -11.07 -5.37 -0.83
C THR A 209 -12.19 -6.33 -0.44
N VAL A 210 -13.21 -6.39 -1.26
CA VAL A 210 -14.36 -7.28 -1.10
C VAL A 210 -14.64 -8.04 -2.40
N PRO A 211 -15.27 -9.22 -2.36
CA PRO A 211 -15.72 -9.92 -3.56
C PRO A 211 -16.78 -9.13 -4.34
N ASP A 212 -16.87 -9.40 -5.64
CA ASP A 212 -17.95 -8.90 -6.47
C ASP A 212 -19.33 -9.29 -5.90
N GLY A 213 -20.29 -8.37 -5.99
CA GLY A 213 -21.63 -8.55 -5.45
C GLY A 213 -21.78 -8.15 -3.98
N THR A 214 -20.72 -7.75 -3.30
CA THR A 214 -20.79 -7.31 -1.90
C THR A 214 -21.55 -5.99 -1.79
N THR A 215 -22.45 -5.92 -0.81
CA THR A 215 -23.15 -4.67 -0.43
C THR A 215 -22.57 -4.13 0.87
N LEU A 216 -22.29 -2.83 0.90
CA LEU A 216 -21.70 -2.08 2.00
C LEU A 216 -22.56 -0.86 2.31
N VAL A 217 -22.50 -0.36 3.53
CA VAL A 217 -23.10 0.93 3.93
C VAL A 217 -21.97 1.91 4.23
N VAL A 218 -21.99 3.07 3.61
CA VAL A 218 -21.02 4.14 3.85
C VAL A 218 -21.19 4.62 5.29
N GLY A 219 -20.08 4.80 5.99
CA GLY A 219 -20.08 5.21 7.40
C GLY A 219 -20.21 4.07 8.42
N ASP A 220 -20.58 2.86 8.00
CA ASP A 220 -20.71 1.69 8.91
C ASP A 220 -19.39 0.96 9.18
N TYR A 221 -18.29 1.44 8.61
CA TYR A 221 -16.97 0.84 8.83
C TYR A 221 -16.43 1.21 10.21
N HIS A 222 -16.32 0.21 11.07
CA HIS A 222 -15.91 0.39 12.47
C HIS A 222 -14.54 -0.21 12.80
N ALA A 223 -13.96 -0.96 11.89
CA ALA A 223 -12.64 -1.55 12.09
C ALA A 223 -11.56 -0.66 11.51
N VAL A 224 -10.86 0.08 12.37
CA VAL A 224 -9.55 0.62 11.99
C VAL A 224 -8.66 -0.58 11.68
N PRO A 225 -8.08 -0.70 10.47
CA PRO A 225 -7.15 -1.77 10.20
C PRO A 225 -6.06 -1.77 11.26
N ASP A 226 -5.84 -2.90 11.92
CA ASP A 226 -4.72 -3.06 12.83
C ASP A 226 -3.45 -3.14 11.99
N LEU A 227 -2.96 -1.95 11.59
CA LEU A 227 -1.75 -1.84 10.81
C LEU A 227 -0.58 -2.26 11.67
N PRO A 228 0.24 -3.23 11.22
CA PRO A 228 1.42 -3.61 11.95
C PRO A 228 2.32 -2.38 12.11
N ARG A 229 2.56 -1.99 13.34
CA ARG A 229 3.42 -0.85 13.64
C ARG A 229 4.86 -1.16 13.30
N ARG A 230 5.29 -2.41 13.52
CA ARG A 230 6.67 -2.85 13.32
C ARG A 230 6.69 -4.04 12.37
N THR A 231 7.39 -3.88 11.25
CA THR A 231 7.55 -4.93 10.24
C THR A 231 9.03 -5.20 10.02
N LEU A 232 9.43 -6.46 10.07
CA LEU A 232 10.77 -6.90 9.67
C LEU A 232 10.70 -7.63 8.32
N VAL A 233 11.47 -7.16 7.35
CA VAL A 233 11.58 -7.75 6.02
C VAL A 233 12.97 -8.38 5.85
N LEU A 234 13.01 -9.70 5.88
CA LEU A 234 14.20 -10.51 5.72
C LEU A 234 14.36 -10.96 4.26
N GLY A 235 15.60 -11.24 3.86
CA GLY A 235 15.87 -11.89 2.57
C GLY A 235 17.32 -11.84 2.17
N GLY A 236 17.71 -12.73 1.25
CA GLY A 236 19.06 -12.78 0.69
C GLY A 236 19.40 -11.58 -0.18
N ALA A 237 20.61 -11.53 -0.69
CA ALA A 237 21.01 -10.54 -1.69
C ALA A 237 20.12 -10.65 -2.93
N ARG A 238 19.62 -9.49 -3.45
CA ARG A 238 18.75 -9.41 -4.64
C ARG A 238 17.44 -10.18 -4.53
N SER A 239 16.95 -10.48 -3.33
CA SER A 239 15.68 -11.18 -3.09
C SER A 239 14.44 -10.34 -3.42
N GLY A 240 14.56 -9.00 -3.49
CA GLY A 240 13.42 -8.07 -3.60
C GLY A 240 13.00 -7.45 -2.26
N LYS A 241 13.68 -7.76 -1.14
CA LYS A 241 13.31 -7.30 0.20
C LYS A 241 13.16 -5.78 0.36
N SER A 242 14.06 -4.99 -0.26
CA SER A 242 13.97 -3.52 -0.20
C SER A 242 12.75 -3.00 -0.99
N VAL A 243 12.44 -3.62 -2.13
CA VAL A 243 11.23 -3.30 -2.92
C VAL A 243 9.98 -3.62 -2.11
N GLU A 244 9.92 -4.77 -1.45
CA GLU A 244 8.80 -5.15 -0.58
C GLU A 244 8.65 -4.17 0.60
N ALA A 245 9.76 -3.73 1.20
CA ALA A 245 9.74 -2.77 2.29
C ALA A 245 9.27 -1.38 1.83
N GLU A 246 9.74 -0.91 0.67
CA GLU A 246 9.31 0.34 0.04
C GLU A 246 7.80 0.32 -0.25
N ARG A 247 7.31 -0.75 -0.90
CA ARG A 247 5.89 -0.92 -1.25
C ARG A 247 4.95 -0.77 -0.05
N ARG A 248 5.34 -1.23 1.14
CA ARG A 248 4.54 -1.14 2.36
C ARG A 248 4.32 0.28 2.85
N LEU A 249 5.12 1.22 2.40
CA LEU A 249 5.05 2.60 2.82
C LEU A 249 4.67 3.58 1.70
N GLU A 250 4.50 3.12 0.46
CA GLU A 250 4.17 3.96 -0.71
C GLU A 250 2.84 4.71 -0.55
N SER A 251 1.91 4.19 0.24
CA SER A 251 0.63 4.83 0.54
C SER A 251 0.71 5.92 1.62
N PHE A 252 1.89 6.14 2.22
CA PHE A 252 2.12 7.21 3.20
C PHE A 252 2.67 8.46 2.51
N PRO A 253 2.15 9.65 2.86
CA PRO A 253 2.54 10.90 2.18
C PRO A 253 3.98 11.33 2.47
N ASP A 254 4.51 10.98 3.62
CA ASP A 254 5.87 11.28 4.07
C ASP A 254 6.47 10.04 4.75
N VAL A 255 7.69 9.69 4.41
CA VAL A 255 8.44 8.59 4.99
C VAL A 255 9.88 9.04 5.19
N LEU A 256 10.47 8.71 6.31
CA LEU A 256 11.90 8.87 6.52
C LEU A 256 12.62 7.55 6.21
N TYR A 257 13.29 7.53 5.06
CA TYR A 257 14.17 6.44 4.68
C TYR A 257 15.53 6.62 5.36
N VAL A 258 15.95 5.65 6.14
CA VAL A 258 17.22 5.67 6.86
C VAL A 258 18.17 4.68 6.22
N ALA A 259 19.19 5.22 5.53
CA ALA A 259 20.26 4.44 4.93
C ALA A 259 21.39 4.25 5.94
N THR A 260 21.66 3.00 6.30
CA THR A 260 22.72 2.67 7.28
C THR A 260 24.07 2.31 6.64
N GLY A 261 24.13 2.34 5.29
CA GLY A 261 25.31 1.90 4.54
C GLY A 261 26.43 2.94 4.41
N GLY A 262 26.16 4.20 4.78
CA GLY A 262 27.08 5.30 4.64
C GLY A 262 27.51 5.57 3.18
N THR A 263 28.41 6.53 3.01
CA THR A 263 29.04 6.84 1.73
C THR A 263 30.28 5.99 1.54
N ARG A 264 30.48 5.46 0.32
CA ARG A 264 31.69 4.72 -0.07
C ARG A 264 32.39 5.45 -1.22
N PRO A 265 33.27 6.42 -0.91
CA PRO A 265 33.97 7.16 -1.94
C PRO A 265 34.77 6.24 -2.87
N GLY A 266 34.58 6.37 -4.18
CA GLY A 266 35.29 5.56 -5.19
C GLY A 266 34.63 4.21 -5.53
N ASP A 267 33.55 3.80 -4.87
CA ASP A 267 32.80 2.59 -5.22
C ASP A 267 31.65 2.94 -6.18
N ALA A 268 31.91 2.80 -7.50
CA ALA A 268 30.94 3.11 -8.56
C ALA A 268 29.71 2.17 -8.52
N ASP A 269 29.90 0.90 -8.17
CA ASP A 269 28.82 -0.08 -8.08
C ASP A 269 27.89 0.25 -6.91
N TRP A 270 28.45 0.71 -5.79
CA TRP A 270 27.69 1.18 -4.64
C TRP A 270 26.88 2.45 -5.00
N ALA A 271 27.53 3.43 -5.66
CA ALA A 271 26.87 4.65 -6.09
C ALA A 271 25.70 4.37 -7.05
N ALA A 272 25.89 3.50 -8.04
CA ALA A 272 24.84 3.07 -8.96
C ALA A 272 23.67 2.39 -8.24
N ARG A 273 23.95 1.54 -7.26
CA ARG A 273 22.91 0.90 -6.44
C ARG A 273 22.10 1.92 -5.64
N VAL A 274 22.78 2.88 -4.99
CA VAL A 274 22.11 3.95 -4.23
C VAL A 274 21.23 4.80 -5.15
N ALA A 275 21.71 5.13 -6.36
CA ALA A 275 20.93 5.87 -7.35
C ALA A 275 19.64 5.14 -7.73
N LEU A 276 19.71 3.87 -8.09
CA LEU A 276 18.54 3.03 -8.39
C LEU A 276 17.53 2.97 -7.23
N HIS A 277 18.01 2.91 -5.99
CA HIS A 277 17.14 2.94 -4.81
C HIS A 277 16.46 4.31 -4.63
N ARG A 278 17.15 5.41 -4.98
CA ARG A 278 16.56 6.76 -4.91
C ARG A 278 15.52 7.00 -6.01
N GLU A 279 15.77 6.52 -7.23
CA GLU A 279 14.86 6.70 -8.38
C GLU A 279 13.50 6.02 -8.18
N ARG A 280 13.46 4.89 -7.47
CA ARG A 280 12.20 4.15 -7.22
C ARG A 280 11.30 4.81 -6.18
N ARG A 281 11.87 5.60 -5.27
CA ARG A 281 11.14 6.17 -4.13
C ARG A 281 10.36 7.41 -4.54
N PRO A 282 9.16 7.61 -3.96
CA PRO A 282 8.42 8.86 -4.14
C PRO A 282 9.27 10.08 -3.76
N GLY A 283 9.17 11.15 -4.53
CA GLY A 283 9.93 12.40 -4.28
C GLY A 283 9.57 13.09 -2.95
N SER A 284 8.45 12.70 -2.32
CA SER A 284 8.05 13.16 -0.99
C SER A 284 8.81 12.51 0.16
N TRP A 285 9.53 11.39 -0.08
CA TRP A 285 10.28 10.71 0.96
C TRP A 285 11.59 11.42 1.26
N ARG A 286 11.87 11.58 2.54
CA ARG A 286 13.14 12.14 3.02
C ARG A 286 14.15 11.03 3.26
N THR A 287 15.43 11.29 3.05
CA THR A 287 16.51 10.34 3.32
C THR A 287 17.43 10.88 4.40
N ALA A 288 17.72 10.05 5.40
CA ALA A 288 18.79 10.24 6.37
C ALA A 288 19.85 9.15 6.18
N GLU A 289 21.12 9.52 6.19
CA GLU A 289 22.25 8.59 6.14
C GLU A 289 22.90 8.57 7.54
N THR A 290 22.59 7.52 8.31
CA THR A 290 23.10 7.41 9.70
C THR A 290 22.98 5.99 10.22
N THR A 291 23.86 5.61 11.13
CA THR A 291 23.79 4.38 11.95
C THR A 291 23.26 4.65 13.37
N ASP A 292 23.03 5.92 13.74
CA ASP A 292 22.43 6.30 15.02
C ASP A 292 20.90 6.20 14.93
N LEU A 293 20.37 4.99 15.14
CA LEU A 293 18.95 4.65 14.95
C LEU A 293 18.10 4.94 16.19
N VAL A 294 18.68 4.89 17.39
CA VAL A 294 17.92 4.97 18.65
C VAL A 294 17.16 6.29 18.79
N PRO A 295 17.78 7.48 18.57
CA PRO A 295 17.05 8.75 18.63
C PRO A 295 15.94 8.86 17.58
N LEU A 296 16.15 8.30 16.39
CA LEU A 296 15.14 8.31 15.31
C LEU A 296 13.93 7.45 15.66
N LEU A 297 14.14 6.30 16.30
CA LEU A 297 13.08 5.41 16.76
C LEU A 297 12.30 5.99 17.93
N ALA A 298 12.97 6.75 18.83
CA ALA A 298 12.35 7.37 19.99
C ALA A 298 11.50 8.61 19.64
N ALA A 299 11.84 9.32 18.56
CA ALA A 299 11.15 10.54 18.16
C ALA A 299 9.79 10.24 17.51
N GLU A 300 8.80 11.10 17.73
CA GLU A 300 7.58 11.12 16.92
C GLU A 300 7.86 11.59 15.49
N GLY A 301 7.06 11.17 14.53
CA GLY A 301 7.20 11.63 13.14
C GLY A 301 6.61 10.64 12.12
N PRO A 302 6.92 10.83 10.83
CA PRO A 302 6.44 9.95 9.77
C PRO A 302 6.99 8.53 9.91
N PRO A 303 6.41 7.55 9.21
CA PRO A 303 6.94 6.20 9.19
C PRO A 303 8.43 6.15 8.86
N LEU A 304 9.14 5.17 9.44
CA LEU A 304 10.56 4.90 9.19
C LEU A 304 10.72 3.68 8.29
N LEU A 305 11.62 3.77 7.31
CA LEU A 305 12.16 2.62 6.59
C LEU A 305 13.65 2.53 6.90
N LEU A 306 14.08 1.49 7.63
CA LEU A 306 15.48 1.25 7.99
C LEU A 306 16.11 0.26 7.03
N ASP A 307 17.02 0.69 6.15
CA ASP A 307 17.70 -0.17 5.15
C ASP A 307 19.24 -0.03 5.27
N CYS A 308 19.91 -0.98 5.90
CA CYS A 308 19.46 -2.23 6.51
C CYS A 308 20.22 -2.57 7.80
N LEU A 309 19.69 -3.49 8.61
CA LEU A 309 20.34 -3.91 9.87
C LEU A 309 21.71 -4.57 9.65
N SER A 310 21.92 -5.23 8.51
CA SER A 310 23.24 -5.85 8.25
C SER A 310 24.37 -4.83 8.12
N LEU A 311 24.10 -3.65 7.54
CA LEU A 311 25.08 -2.56 7.45
C LEU A 311 25.23 -1.83 8.77
N TRP A 312 24.13 -1.64 9.50
CA TRP A 312 24.18 -1.14 10.88
C TRP A 312 25.01 -2.06 11.80
N LEU A 313 24.81 -3.39 11.68
CA LEU A 313 25.60 -4.36 12.45
C LEU A 313 27.07 -4.30 12.09
N THR A 314 27.42 -4.13 10.81
CA THR A 314 28.83 -3.98 10.38
C THR A 314 29.46 -2.77 11.08
N ASP A 315 28.80 -1.60 11.08
CA ASP A 315 29.25 -0.40 11.77
C ASP A 315 29.39 -0.65 13.30
N ALA A 316 28.41 -1.30 13.90
CA ALA A 316 28.47 -1.67 15.31
C ALA A 316 29.63 -2.60 15.63
N MET A 317 29.89 -3.61 14.80
CA MET A 317 31.01 -4.53 14.95
C MET A 317 32.36 -3.85 14.72
N ASP A 318 32.47 -2.94 13.75
CA ASP A 318 33.66 -2.12 13.53
C ASP A 318 34.01 -1.31 14.79
N SER A 319 33.01 -0.70 15.40
CA SER A 319 33.19 0.18 16.56
C SER A 319 33.70 -0.55 17.84
N VAL A 320 33.48 -1.85 17.94
CA VAL A 320 33.90 -2.68 19.09
C VAL A 320 35.09 -3.60 18.76
N GLY A 321 35.73 -3.41 17.60
CA GLY A 321 36.87 -4.22 17.18
C GLY A 321 36.53 -5.71 16.93
N ALA A 322 35.30 -5.99 16.50
CA ALA A 322 34.79 -7.36 16.41
C ALA A 322 35.52 -8.25 15.37
N TRP A 323 36.37 -7.70 14.52
CA TRP A 323 37.12 -8.45 13.51
C TRP A 323 38.46 -8.99 14.01
N ASP A 324 38.91 -8.50 15.17
CA ASP A 324 40.07 -8.99 15.88
C ASP A 324 39.65 -9.91 17.03
N ASP A 325 40.30 -11.09 17.16
CA ASP A 325 39.88 -12.09 18.12
C ASP A 325 40.21 -11.68 19.57
N GLU A 326 41.29 -10.93 19.79
CA GLU A 326 41.69 -10.43 21.10
C GLU A 326 40.69 -9.33 21.59
N SER A 327 40.42 -8.34 20.76
CA SER A 327 39.44 -7.28 21.06
C SER A 327 38.04 -7.84 21.29
N TRP A 328 37.65 -8.84 20.51
CA TRP A 328 36.39 -9.52 20.67
C TRP A 328 36.27 -10.22 22.04
N ALA A 329 37.29 -10.91 22.46
CA ALA A 329 37.33 -11.61 23.74
C ALA A 329 37.48 -10.67 24.93
N ASP A 330 38.12 -9.51 24.72
CA ASP A 330 38.35 -8.46 25.77
C ASP A 330 37.19 -7.44 25.79
N GLY A 331 35.95 -7.96 25.87
CA GLY A 331 34.75 -7.14 26.07
C GLY A 331 34.03 -6.67 24.79
N GLY A 332 34.59 -6.90 23.60
CA GLY A 332 33.93 -6.52 22.33
C GLY A 332 32.58 -7.20 22.14
N ALA A 333 32.47 -8.47 22.54
CA ALA A 333 31.21 -9.22 22.47
C ALA A 333 30.12 -8.61 23.38
N ASP A 334 30.46 -8.26 24.62
CA ASP A 334 29.52 -7.67 25.56
C ASP A 334 29.11 -6.24 25.13
N ALA A 335 30.04 -5.46 24.59
CA ALA A 335 29.77 -4.13 24.06
C ALA A 335 28.82 -4.19 22.85
N LEU A 336 29.00 -5.13 21.94
CA LEU A 336 28.07 -5.36 20.83
C LEU A 336 26.69 -5.78 21.33
N ALA A 337 26.65 -6.72 22.28
CA ALA A 337 25.38 -7.17 22.87
C ALA A 337 24.60 -6.03 23.51
N ALA A 338 25.29 -5.12 24.21
CA ALA A 338 24.66 -3.93 24.79
C ALA A 338 24.07 -2.99 23.73
N ARG A 339 24.81 -2.69 22.64
CA ARG A 339 24.30 -1.88 21.51
C ARG A 339 23.10 -2.53 20.83
N VAL A 340 23.13 -3.85 20.62
CA VAL A 340 22.02 -4.61 20.06
C VAL A 340 20.79 -4.53 20.97
N ALA A 341 20.97 -4.71 22.28
CA ALA A 341 19.88 -4.61 23.25
C ALA A 341 19.23 -3.22 23.27
N GLU A 342 20.04 -2.16 23.16
CA GLU A 342 19.55 -0.78 23.10
C GLU A 342 18.71 -0.56 21.82
N LEU A 343 19.18 -1.00 20.66
CA LEU A 343 18.42 -0.91 19.41
C LEU A 343 17.09 -1.68 19.49
N VAL A 344 17.12 -2.90 20.00
CA VAL A 344 15.92 -3.74 20.17
C VAL A 344 14.91 -3.08 21.12
N ALA A 345 15.38 -2.50 22.21
CA ALA A 345 14.53 -1.75 23.13
C ALA A 345 13.91 -0.52 22.44
N ALA A 346 14.67 0.19 21.61
CA ALA A 346 14.16 1.32 20.83
C ALA A 346 13.12 0.89 19.79
N VAL A 347 13.31 -0.24 19.11
CA VAL A 347 12.30 -0.82 18.19
C VAL A 347 11.03 -1.19 18.95
N ARG A 348 11.15 -1.77 20.15
CA ARG A 348 10.00 -2.10 21.01
C ARG A 348 9.19 -0.86 21.40
N ALA A 349 9.89 0.21 21.80
CA ALA A 349 9.28 1.40 22.36
C ALA A 349 8.84 2.45 21.33
N THR A 350 9.19 2.28 20.05
CA THR A 350 8.92 3.32 19.04
C THR A 350 7.44 3.67 18.94
N PRO A 351 7.07 4.96 18.93
CA PRO A 351 5.70 5.41 18.66
C PRO A 351 5.35 5.38 17.17
N ARG A 352 6.36 5.20 16.29
CA ARG A 352 6.24 5.30 14.83
C ARG A 352 5.92 3.96 14.19
N THR A 353 5.32 4.00 13.01
CA THR A 353 5.34 2.86 12.09
C THR A 353 6.77 2.68 11.58
N VAL A 354 7.31 1.47 11.68
CA VAL A 354 8.66 1.16 11.23
C VAL A 354 8.70 -0.09 10.38
N VAL A 355 9.36 0.00 9.23
CA VAL A 355 9.70 -1.14 8.38
C VAL A 355 11.21 -1.29 8.40
N VAL A 356 11.69 -2.45 8.85
CA VAL A 356 13.11 -2.75 9.01
C VAL A 356 13.53 -3.78 7.97
N VAL A 357 14.56 -3.50 7.20
CA VAL A 357 15.14 -4.42 6.22
C VAL A 357 16.37 -5.09 6.82
N SER A 358 16.48 -6.41 6.67
CA SER A 358 17.69 -7.14 7.04
C SER A 358 18.02 -8.26 6.08
N ASN A 359 19.30 -8.62 6.01
CA ASN A 359 19.73 -9.78 5.23
C ASN A 359 19.54 -11.07 6.04
N GLU A 360 19.01 -12.10 5.36
CA GLU A 360 19.08 -13.48 5.87
C GLU A 360 20.33 -14.16 5.30
N VAL A 361 21.32 -14.41 6.15
CA VAL A 361 22.59 -15.00 5.77
C VAL A 361 22.83 -16.37 6.41
N GLY A 362 21.98 -16.75 7.37
CA GLY A 362 22.10 -18.00 8.13
C GLY A 362 21.82 -19.24 7.31
N SER A 363 21.00 -19.13 6.27
CA SER A 363 20.59 -20.22 5.38
C SER A 363 21.61 -20.54 4.28
N GLY A 364 22.74 -19.81 4.21
CA GLY A 364 23.78 -19.99 3.20
C GLY A 364 24.92 -20.92 3.65
N VAL A 365 25.96 -20.98 2.81
CA VAL A 365 27.19 -21.71 3.10
C VAL A 365 27.90 -21.07 4.31
N VAL A 366 28.45 -21.93 5.20
CA VAL A 366 29.23 -21.48 6.36
C VAL A 366 30.51 -20.79 5.88
N PRO A 367 30.77 -19.50 6.26
CA PRO A 367 31.94 -18.77 5.86
C PRO A 367 33.25 -19.46 6.33
N ALA A 368 34.24 -19.43 5.47
CA ALA A 368 35.56 -20.03 5.78
C ALA A 368 36.32 -19.23 6.86
N THR A 369 36.12 -17.89 6.91
CA THR A 369 36.82 -17.03 7.87
C THR A 369 36.11 -16.96 9.22
N ALA A 370 36.85 -16.74 10.31
CA ALA A 370 36.27 -16.53 11.65
C ALA A 370 35.37 -15.28 11.68
N SER A 371 35.84 -14.18 11.11
CA SER A 371 35.07 -12.93 11.00
C SER A 371 33.74 -13.11 10.25
N GLY A 372 33.75 -13.86 9.14
CA GLY A 372 32.52 -14.15 8.39
C GLY A 372 31.52 -14.99 9.20
N ARG A 373 31.99 -15.99 9.95
CA ARG A 373 31.13 -16.79 10.85
C ARG A 373 30.56 -15.92 11.97
N ARG A 374 31.41 -15.08 12.58
CA ARG A 374 30.98 -14.13 13.63
C ARG A 374 29.87 -13.19 13.12
N PHE A 375 30.09 -12.55 11.98
CA PHE A 375 29.07 -11.68 11.38
C PHE A 375 27.76 -12.44 11.11
N ARG A 376 27.83 -13.65 10.54
CA ARG A 376 26.65 -14.48 10.28
C ARG A 376 25.87 -14.78 11.56
N ASP A 377 26.58 -15.17 12.62
CA ASP A 377 25.96 -15.57 13.88
C ASP A 377 25.36 -14.37 14.59
N GLU A 378 26.05 -13.21 14.62
CA GLU A 378 25.54 -11.98 15.25
C GLU A 378 24.35 -11.39 14.46
N LEU A 379 24.37 -11.45 13.11
CA LEU A 379 23.23 -11.01 12.31
C LEU A 379 22.00 -11.91 12.54
N GLY A 380 22.20 -13.22 12.67
CA GLY A 380 21.12 -14.15 13.01
C GLY A 380 20.50 -13.85 14.38
N ARG A 381 21.34 -13.55 15.40
CA ARG A 381 20.87 -13.15 16.75
C ARG A 381 20.09 -11.82 16.69
N LEU A 382 20.64 -10.81 16.02
CA LEU A 382 19.98 -9.52 15.83
C LEU A 382 18.63 -9.69 15.14
N ASN A 383 18.57 -10.44 14.04
CA ASN A 383 17.33 -10.71 13.32
C ASN A 383 16.28 -11.37 14.22
N THR A 384 16.70 -12.36 15.03
CA THR A 384 15.80 -13.04 15.97
C THR A 384 15.25 -12.09 17.04
N MET A 385 16.11 -11.23 17.62
CA MET A 385 15.71 -10.28 18.64
C MET A 385 14.74 -9.23 18.07
N VAL A 386 15.06 -8.65 16.91
CA VAL A 386 14.18 -7.66 16.24
C VAL A 386 12.86 -8.30 15.79
N ALA A 387 12.89 -9.54 15.27
CA ALA A 387 11.68 -10.29 14.93
C ALA A 387 10.76 -10.49 16.13
N GLY A 388 11.33 -10.67 17.33
CA GLY A 388 10.58 -10.75 18.59
C GLY A 388 9.74 -9.51 18.89
N GLU A 389 10.18 -8.34 18.42
CA GLU A 389 9.53 -7.05 18.66
C GLU A 389 8.58 -6.61 17.53
N CYS A 390 8.56 -7.34 16.41
CA CYS A 390 7.74 -6.99 15.25
C CYS A 390 6.44 -7.77 15.23
N GLU A 391 5.32 -7.07 14.98
CA GLU A 391 4.01 -7.69 14.73
C GLU A 391 4.01 -8.47 13.42
N HIS A 392 4.84 -8.04 12.45
CA HIS A 392 4.91 -8.62 11.11
C HIS A 392 6.35 -8.98 10.76
N VAL A 393 6.58 -10.23 10.37
CA VAL A 393 7.89 -10.73 9.95
C VAL A 393 7.74 -11.44 8.62
N LEU A 394 8.52 -11.02 7.64
CA LEU A 394 8.48 -11.50 6.26
C LEU A 394 9.83 -12.03 5.83
N LEU A 395 9.82 -13.11 5.07
CA LEU A 395 10.97 -13.60 4.32
C LEU A 395 10.73 -13.43 2.82
N VAL A 396 11.58 -12.66 2.15
CA VAL A 396 11.47 -12.42 0.70
C VAL A 396 12.46 -13.30 -0.03
N VAL A 397 11.93 -14.16 -0.91
CA VAL A 397 12.69 -15.07 -1.76
C VAL A 397 12.19 -14.95 -3.19
N ALA A 398 13.08 -14.66 -4.16
CA ALA A 398 12.74 -14.52 -5.58
C ALA A 398 11.58 -13.54 -5.84
N GLY A 399 11.55 -12.43 -5.11
CA GLY A 399 10.49 -11.42 -5.21
C GLY A 399 9.18 -11.78 -4.50
N GLN A 400 9.07 -12.99 -3.95
CA GLN A 400 7.87 -13.44 -3.21
C GLN A 400 8.06 -13.27 -1.71
N ALA A 401 7.09 -12.63 -1.06
CA ALA A 401 7.09 -12.43 0.38
C ALA A 401 6.35 -13.57 1.09
N LEU A 402 7.05 -14.26 1.97
CA LEU A 402 6.51 -15.30 2.84
C LEU A 402 6.28 -14.71 4.22
N THR A 403 5.08 -14.81 4.76
CA THR A 403 4.77 -14.39 6.12
C THR A 403 5.30 -15.44 7.11
N LEU A 404 6.14 -15.00 8.04
CA LEU A 404 6.61 -15.81 9.16
C LEU A 404 5.81 -15.50 10.44
N ARG A 405 5.32 -14.27 10.56
CA ARG A 405 4.41 -13.80 11.62
C ARG A 405 3.48 -12.74 11.04
#